data_5c29761a982de070dfa90d607e2b662c
#
_entry.id   5c29761a982de070dfa90d607e2b662c
#
_cell.length_a   1.000
_cell.length_b   1.000
_cell.length_c   1.000
_cell.angle_alpha   90.00
_cell.angle_beta   90.00
_cell.angle_gamma   90.00
#
_symmetry.space_group_name_H-M   'P 1'
#
loop_
_entity.id
_entity.type
_entity.pdbx_description
1 polymer ?
#
loop_
_entity_poly.entity_id
_entity_poly.type
_entity_poly.pdbx_seq_one_letter_code
_entity_poly.pdbx_strand_id
1 'polypeptide(L)'
;MHVSESTVRRVLADHGLVLIGPAPREPAERKPWPDWLEWKPQRIWAYDFTHFPRAKRCAVAVLDMVSRKWIATLVSAEETSTQVEVCFLAALEAEGLLEVIDARDTAQLREALLSGHPEQIERAVDGGQVPLLLAVSDNGPQMRSHSTREFLAGVHIAQHFGRPHTPTDQAWIETLFGHVKGEWPHLEKIVDPGDLEAELDHVREQYNSVRLHASIGYVTPDDEHEGRGDAIRKARRDGLDQARQERLDHHRRSRGQ
;
A
#
# COMPACT_ATOMS: atom_id res chain seq x y z
N MET A 1 1.98 34.94 -32.82
CA MET A 1 2.29 33.67 -33.48
C MET A 1 2.49 32.62 -32.39
N HIS A 2 1.62 31.63 -32.30
CA HIS A 2 1.77 30.51 -31.32
C HIS A 2 2.59 29.41 -32.00
N VAL A 3 3.71 29.05 -31.40
CA VAL A 3 4.56 27.95 -31.85
C VAL A 3 4.40 26.81 -30.88
N SER A 4 4.19 25.55 -31.36
CA SER A 4 4.04 24.39 -30.49
C SER A 4 5.37 24.02 -29.84
N GLU A 5 5.31 23.44 -28.64
CA GLU A 5 6.49 22.95 -27.89
C GLU A 5 7.32 21.98 -28.74
N SER A 6 6.66 21.08 -29.47
CA SER A 6 7.33 20.14 -30.39
C SER A 6 8.13 20.83 -31.48
N THR A 7 7.63 21.95 -32.02
CA THR A 7 8.34 22.77 -33.05
C THR A 7 9.57 23.43 -32.42
N VAL A 8 9.44 24.01 -31.23
CA VAL A 8 10.57 24.63 -30.51
C VAL A 8 11.64 23.57 -30.22
N ARG A 9 11.26 22.42 -29.73
CA ARG A 9 12.18 21.31 -29.42
C ARG A 9 12.92 20.81 -30.65
N ARG A 10 12.24 20.72 -31.81
CA ARG A 10 12.86 20.33 -33.07
C ARG A 10 13.89 21.37 -33.54
N VAL A 11 13.55 22.66 -33.52
CA VAL A 11 14.47 23.73 -33.89
C VAL A 11 15.69 23.77 -33.00
N LEU A 12 15.52 23.60 -31.70
CA LEU A 12 16.63 23.53 -30.75
C LEU A 12 17.53 22.31 -31.03
N ALA A 13 16.92 21.14 -31.36
CA ALA A 13 17.66 19.94 -31.72
C ALA A 13 18.48 20.15 -33.02
N ASP A 14 17.89 20.75 -34.07
CA ASP A 14 18.53 21.01 -35.34
C ASP A 14 19.73 21.97 -35.17
N HIS A 15 19.71 22.85 -34.19
CA HIS A 15 20.80 23.77 -33.86
C HIS A 15 21.78 23.25 -32.77
N GLY A 16 21.64 21.98 -32.33
CA GLY A 16 22.50 21.41 -31.30
C GLY A 16 22.35 22.03 -29.90
N LEU A 17 21.26 22.73 -29.66
CA LEU A 17 20.99 23.47 -28.43
C LEU A 17 20.15 22.65 -27.41
N VAL A 18 19.76 21.41 -27.74
CA VAL A 18 19.10 20.52 -26.81
C VAL A 18 20.18 19.91 -25.93
N LEU A 19 20.13 20.20 -24.63
CA LEU A 19 20.94 19.47 -23.65
C LEU A 19 20.53 18.00 -23.72
N ILE A 20 21.46 17.14 -24.13
CA ILE A 20 21.30 15.69 -24.02
C ILE A 20 21.25 15.43 -22.52
N GLY A 21 20.07 15.08 -22.01
CA GLY A 21 19.92 14.65 -20.64
C GLY A 21 20.84 13.46 -20.34
N PRO A 22 21.19 13.22 -19.09
CA PRO A 22 21.97 12.02 -18.75
C PRO A 22 21.27 10.79 -19.34
N ALA A 23 22.08 9.85 -19.86
CA ALA A 23 21.57 8.59 -20.41
C ALA A 23 20.55 7.99 -19.44
N PRO A 24 19.44 7.42 -19.92
CA PRO A 24 18.52 6.70 -19.06
C PRO A 24 19.31 5.72 -18.22
N ARG A 25 19.16 5.80 -16.89
CA ARG A 25 19.76 4.77 -16.01
C ARG A 25 19.16 3.42 -16.40
N GLU A 26 20.01 2.41 -16.51
CA GLU A 26 19.50 1.04 -16.64
C GLU A 26 18.53 0.76 -15.50
N PRO A 27 17.37 0.16 -15.81
CA PRO A 27 16.41 -0.22 -14.76
C PRO A 27 17.13 -1.11 -13.76
N ALA A 28 17.11 -0.76 -12.47
CA ALA A 28 17.64 -1.63 -11.44
C ALA A 28 16.91 -2.98 -11.49
N GLU A 29 17.66 -4.07 -11.35
CA GLU A 29 17.10 -5.42 -11.35
C GLU A 29 15.97 -5.52 -10.31
N ARG A 30 14.80 -6.01 -10.73
CA ARG A 30 13.68 -6.23 -9.81
C ARG A 30 14.08 -7.28 -8.78
N LYS A 31 13.99 -6.96 -7.50
CA LYS A 31 14.02 -8.00 -6.47
C LYS A 31 12.72 -8.79 -6.60
N PRO A 32 12.78 -10.09 -6.87
CA PRO A 32 11.56 -10.90 -6.92
C PRO A 32 10.91 -10.94 -5.53
N TRP A 33 9.59 -11.09 -5.52
CA TRP A 33 8.88 -11.39 -4.29
C TRP A 33 9.32 -12.77 -3.80
N PRO A 34 9.40 -12.99 -2.47
CA PRO A 34 9.74 -14.31 -1.95
C PRO A 34 8.74 -15.39 -2.39
N ASP A 35 9.21 -16.58 -2.73
CA ASP A 35 8.36 -17.67 -3.22
C ASP A 35 7.33 -18.16 -2.20
N TRP A 36 7.62 -18.00 -0.90
CA TRP A 36 6.69 -18.31 0.19
C TRP A 36 5.53 -17.33 0.34
N LEU A 37 5.58 -16.17 -0.32
CA LEU A 37 4.56 -15.13 -0.19
C LEU A 37 3.30 -15.50 -0.97
N GLU A 38 2.22 -15.73 -0.24
CA GLU A 38 0.90 -15.82 -0.83
C GLU A 38 0.31 -14.43 -1.05
N TRP A 39 -0.09 -14.13 -2.28
CA TRP A 39 -0.69 -12.85 -2.63
C TRP A 39 -2.18 -12.82 -2.26
N LYS A 40 -2.46 -12.64 -0.98
CA LYS A 40 -3.81 -12.54 -0.40
C LYS A 40 -3.84 -11.52 0.75
N PRO A 41 -5.03 -11.02 1.16
CA PRO A 41 -5.15 -10.15 2.32
C PRO A 41 -4.43 -10.71 3.55
N GLN A 42 -3.94 -9.84 4.41
CA GLN A 42 -3.17 -10.15 5.63
C GLN A 42 -1.79 -10.83 5.42
N ARG A 43 -1.27 -10.85 4.16
CA ARG A 43 0.03 -11.48 3.87
C ARG A 43 1.11 -10.50 3.44
N ILE A 44 0.74 -9.31 2.98
CA ILE A 44 1.70 -8.30 2.53
C ILE A 44 1.18 -6.90 2.86
N TRP A 45 1.92 -6.20 3.71
CA TRP A 45 1.60 -4.85 4.17
C TRP A 45 2.65 -3.86 3.71
N ALA A 46 2.22 -2.70 3.22
CA ALA A 46 3.08 -1.55 3.01
C ALA A 46 2.93 -0.58 4.18
N TYR A 47 4.01 0.08 4.57
CA TYR A 47 3.98 1.09 5.62
C TYR A 47 4.96 2.22 5.31
N ASP A 48 4.57 3.44 5.67
CA ASP A 48 5.36 4.64 5.45
C ASP A 48 4.84 5.80 6.30
N PHE A 49 5.63 6.86 6.39
CA PHE A 49 5.25 8.11 7.04
C PHE A 49 4.72 9.14 6.05
N THR A 50 3.78 9.95 6.51
CA THR A 50 3.33 11.16 5.82
C THR A 50 3.30 12.33 6.79
N HIS A 51 3.40 13.57 6.28
CA HIS A 51 3.53 14.77 7.11
C HIS A 51 2.30 15.66 7.02
N PHE A 52 1.97 16.26 8.16
CA PHE A 52 0.95 17.30 8.32
C PHE A 52 1.61 18.56 8.94
N PRO A 53 2.23 19.42 8.10
CA PRO A 53 3.08 20.51 8.60
C PRO A 53 2.34 21.53 9.49
N ARG A 54 1.05 21.77 9.25
CA ARG A 54 0.27 22.70 10.08
C ARG A 54 0.04 22.19 11.50
N ALA A 55 -0.23 20.90 11.65
CA ALA A 55 -0.35 20.25 12.94
C ALA A 55 1.02 19.97 13.59
N LYS A 56 2.12 20.18 12.85
CA LYS A 56 3.49 19.79 13.25
C LYS A 56 3.53 18.31 13.66
N ARG A 57 2.94 17.46 12.86
CA ARG A 57 2.86 16.00 13.08
C ARG A 57 3.22 15.24 11.82
N CYS A 58 3.69 14.02 12.02
CA CYS A 58 3.68 12.98 11.02
C CYS A 58 2.68 11.89 11.40
N ALA A 59 2.32 11.08 10.45
CA ALA A 59 1.51 9.89 10.66
C ALA A 59 2.17 8.70 9.96
N VAL A 60 2.41 7.61 10.68
CA VAL A 60 2.75 6.33 10.07
C VAL A 60 1.46 5.57 9.78
N ALA A 61 1.36 4.97 8.61
CA ALA A 61 0.21 4.18 8.18
C ALA A 61 0.64 2.78 7.75
N VAL A 62 -0.23 1.79 7.99
CA VAL A 62 -0.10 0.42 7.51
C VAL A 62 -1.25 0.11 6.55
N LEU A 63 -0.91 -0.34 5.35
CA LEU A 63 -1.81 -0.65 4.25
C LEU A 63 -1.67 -2.12 3.84
N ASP A 64 -2.75 -2.86 3.75
CA ASP A 64 -2.76 -4.16 3.06
C ASP A 64 -2.65 -3.96 1.55
N MET A 65 -1.61 -4.52 0.94
CA MET A 65 -1.32 -4.29 -0.48
C MET A 65 -2.27 -5.01 -1.43
N VAL A 66 -2.98 -6.03 -0.96
CA VAL A 66 -3.92 -6.81 -1.79
C VAL A 66 -5.30 -6.17 -1.77
N SER A 67 -5.87 -6.01 -0.59
CA SER A 67 -7.22 -5.46 -0.40
C SER A 67 -7.28 -3.93 -0.47
N ARG A 68 -6.14 -3.23 -0.36
CA ARG A 68 -6.06 -1.76 -0.19
C ARG A 68 -6.62 -1.26 1.14
N LYS A 69 -6.86 -2.13 2.10
CA LYS A 69 -7.34 -1.74 3.42
C LYS A 69 -6.28 -0.95 4.18
N TRP A 70 -6.63 0.24 4.61
CA TRP A 70 -5.81 1.05 5.50
C TRP A 70 -6.03 0.57 6.94
N ILE A 71 -5.12 -0.31 7.41
CA ILE A 71 -5.30 -1.10 8.63
C ILE A 71 -5.16 -0.25 9.88
N ALA A 72 -4.05 0.50 9.97
CA ALA A 72 -3.73 1.29 11.16
C ALA A 72 -3.07 2.61 10.80
N THR A 73 -3.18 3.57 11.71
CA THR A 73 -2.49 4.86 11.66
C THR A 73 -2.08 5.28 13.06
N LEU A 74 -0.91 5.87 13.18
CA LEU A 74 -0.44 6.50 14.42
C LEU A 74 0.07 7.91 14.10
N VAL A 75 -0.54 8.91 14.72
CA VAL A 75 -0.11 10.32 14.65
C VAL A 75 0.95 10.60 15.70
N SER A 76 2.06 11.23 15.34
CA SER A 76 3.20 11.46 16.21
C SER A 76 3.89 12.79 15.93
N ALA A 77 4.67 13.28 16.91
CA ALA A 77 5.56 14.44 16.72
C ALA A 77 6.87 14.06 16.02
N GLU A 78 7.25 12.79 16.05
CA GLU A 78 8.55 12.28 15.60
C GLU A 78 8.39 11.03 14.75
N GLU A 79 9.34 10.82 13.84
CA GLU A 79 9.46 9.61 13.01
C GLU A 79 10.54 8.71 13.59
N THR A 80 10.15 7.81 14.47
CA THR A 80 11.08 6.87 15.10
C THR A 80 10.62 5.42 14.92
N SER A 81 11.52 4.48 15.23
CA SER A 81 11.19 3.05 15.24
C SER A 81 10.05 2.72 16.21
N THR A 82 9.96 3.42 17.34
CA THR A 82 8.90 3.20 18.33
C THR A 82 7.52 3.46 17.74
N GLN A 83 7.35 4.51 16.91
CA GLN A 83 6.06 4.76 16.24
C GLN A 83 5.73 3.67 15.22
N VAL A 84 6.72 3.16 14.50
CA VAL A 84 6.52 2.01 13.60
C VAL A 84 6.05 0.78 14.40
N GLU A 85 6.73 0.45 15.48
CA GLU A 85 6.42 -0.69 16.34
C GLU A 85 5.00 -0.60 16.92
N VAL A 86 4.62 0.57 17.48
CA VAL A 86 3.28 0.80 18.02
C VAL A 86 2.20 0.71 16.94
N CYS A 87 2.45 1.27 15.75
CA CYS A 87 1.50 1.20 14.64
C CYS A 87 1.31 -0.24 14.15
N PHE A 88 2.38 -1.05 14.09
CA PHE A 88 2.29 -2.46 13.75
C PHE A 88 1.56 -3.28 14.83
N LEU A 89 1.77 -3.00 16.12
CA LEU A 89 1.00 -3.65 17.20
C LEU A 89 -0.50 -3.38 17.04
N ALA A 90 -0.88 -2.12 16.81
CA ALA A 90 -2.26 -1.75 16.57
C ALA A 90 -2.83 -2.43 15.30
N ALA A 91 -2.03 -2.54 14.23
CA ALA A 91 -2.43 -3.24 13.02
C ALA A 91 -2.63 -4.75 13.24
N LEU A 92 -1.72 -5.39 13.96
CA LEU A 92 -1.81 -6.82 14.30
C LEU A 92 -3.01 -7.13 15.20
N GLU A 93 -3.31 -6.24 16.15
CA GLU A 93 -4.48 -6.34 17.02
C GLU A 93 -5.78 -6.18 16.20
N ALA A 94 -5.87 -5.15 15.36
CA ALA A 94 -7.03 -4.89 14.51
C ALA A 94 -7.35 -6.06 13.57
N GLU A 95 -6.33 -6.78 13.13
CA GLU A 95 -6.48 -7.93 12.22
C GLU A 95 -6.56 -9.29 12.96
N GLY A 96 -6.54 -9.29 14.31
CA GLY A 96 -6.61 -10.52 15.13
C GLY A 96 -5.39 -11.43 14.99
N LEU A 97 -4.25 -10.88 14.61
CA LEU A 97 -3.03 -11.67 14.34
C LEU A 97 -2.14 -11.88 15.56
N LEU A 98 -2.38 -11.18 16.67
CA LEU A 98 -1.57 -11.32 17.90
C LEU A 98 -1.67 -12.74 18.48
N GLU A 99 -2.87 -13.32 18.54
CA GLU A 99 -3.07 -14.68 19.03
C GLU A 99 -2.38 -15.75 18.17
N VAL A 100 -2.26 -15.47 16.86
CA VAL A 100 -1.57 -16.36 15.91
C VAL A 100 -0.06 -16.37 16.16
N ILE A 101 0.49 -15.24 16.60
CA ILE A 101 1.92 -15.09 16.91
C ILE A 101 2.29 -15.93 18.12
N ASP A 102 1.52 -15.84 19.20
CA ASP A 102 1.79 -16.52 20.47
C ASP A 102 1.73 -18.06 20.36
N ALA A 103 0.99 -18.57 19.39
CA ALA A 103 0.81 -20.00 19.18
C ALA A 103 1.95 -20.68 18.39
N ARG A 104 2.96 -19.94 17.93
CA ARG A 104 4.01 -20.45 17.03
C ARG A 104 5.33 -20.74 17.76
N ASP A 105 5.89 -21.92 17.55
CA ASP A 105 7.31 -22.20 17.83
C ASP A 105 8.14 -21.82 16.62
N THR A 106 8.89 -20.71 16.73
CA THR A 106 9.51 -20.03 15.59
C THR A 106 10.91 -19.49 15.86
N ALA A 107 11.64 -20.10 16.79
CA ALA A 107 13.00 -19.62 17.14
C ALA A 107 13.93 -19.53 15.93
N GLN A 108 13.91 -20.53 15.04
CA GLN A 108 14.71 -20.54 13.81
C GLN A 108 14.29 -19.46 12.82
N LEU A 109 12.97 -19.26 12.64
CA LEU A 109 12.44 -18.21 11.78
C LEU A 109 12.83 -16.82 12.31
N ARG A 110 12.69 -16.60 13.62
CA ARG A 110 13.08 -15.34 14.26
C ARG A 110 14.55 -15.00 14.02
N GLU A 111 15.44 -15.97 14.17
CA GLU A 111 16.87 -15.79 13.91
C GLU A 111 17.12 -15.46 12.42
N ALA A 112 16.46 -16.16 11.51
CA ALA A 112 16.54 -15.89 10.07
C ALA A 112 16.05 -14.47 9.71
N LEU A 113 14.93 -14.03 10.29
CA LEU A 113 14.39 -12.69 10.09
C LEU A 113 15.31 -11.60 10.65
N LEU A 114 15.90 -11.82 11.81
CA LEU A 114 16.89 -10.92 12.41
C LEU A 114 18.13 -10.75 11.54
N SER A 115 18.58 -11.81 10.89
CA SER A 115 19.74 -11.76 10.00
C SER A 115 19.47 -10.89 8.76
N GLY A 116 18.22 -10.83 8.29
CA GLY A 116 17.80 -10.13 7.09
C GLY A 116 18.32 -10.75 5.79
N HIS A 117 18.85 -11.98 5.84
CA HIS A 117 19.33 -12.71 4.67
C HIS A 117 18.23 -13.57 4.05
N PRO A 118 17.81 -13.32 2.80
CA PRO A 118 16.73 -14.08 2.14
C PRO A 118 16.93 -15.59 2.20
N GLU A 119 18.16 -16.06 1.94
CA GLU A 119 18.50 -17.49 1.97
C GLU A 119 18.29 -18.18 3.33
N GLN A 120 18.41 -17.44 4.44
CA GLN A 120 18.15 -17.98 5.77
C GLN A 120 16.64 -18.07 6.02
N ILE A 121 15.88 -17.09 5.52
CA ILE A 121 14.41 -17.10 5.59
C ILE A 121 13.86 -18.27 4.75
N GLU A 122 14.37 -18.47 3.55
CA GLU A 122 13.98 -19.60 2.69
C GLU A 122 14.26 -20.96 3.35
N ARG A 123 15.42 -21.13 3.99
CA ARG A 123 15.71 -22.36 4.76
C ARG A 123 14.74 -22.59 5.94
N ALA A 124 14.33 -21.50 6.64
CA ALA A 124 13.34 -21.62 7.70
C ALA A 124 11.98 -22.03 7.13
N VAL A 125 11.61 -21.48 5.97
CA VAL A 125 10.38 -21.84 5.24
C VAL A 125 10.40 -23.30 4.78
N ASP A 126 11.50 -23.78 4.23
CA ASP A 126 11.68 -25.19 3.85
C ASP A 126 11.57 -26.11 5.07
N GLY A 127 11.96 -25.62 6.25
CA GLY A 127 11.75 -26.26 7.55
C GLY A 127 10.33 -26.17 8.11
N GLY A 128 9.38 -25.58 7.35
CA GLY A 128 7.98 -25.41 7.76
C GLY A 128 7.67 -24.15 8.58
N GLN A 129 8.64 -23.26 8.78
CA GLN A 129 8.48 -22.02 9.54
C GLN A 129 8.29 -20.81 8.60
N VAL A 130 7.06 -20.55 8.18
CA VAL A 130 6.72 -19.48 7.23
C VAL A 130 6.47 -18.15 7.98
N PRO A 131 7.01 -17.01 7.50
CA PRO A 131 6.67 -15.70 8.06
C PRO A 131 5.15 -15.45 8.09
N LEU A 132 4.70 -14.69 9.08
CA LEU A 132 3.30 -14.31 9.22
C LEU A 132 2.86 -13.47 8.01
N LEU A 133 3.64 -12.45 7.68
CA LEU A 133 3.45 -11.60 6.52
C LEU A 133 4.78 -10.94 6.11
N LEU A 134 4.75 -10.25 4.98
CA LEU A 134 5.84 -9.42 4.47
C LEU A 134 5.51 -7.94 4.68
N ALA A 135 6.36 -7.20 5.37
CA ALA A 135 6.28 -5.75 5.54
C ALA A 135 7.18 -5.05 4.50
N VAL A 136 6.59 -4.17 3.71
CA VAL A 136 7.23 -3.43 2.62
C VAL A 136 7.35 -1.96 2.99
N SER A 137 8.55 -1.41 2.93
CA SER A 137 8.80 0.02 3.20
C SER A 137 9.90 0.58 2.31
N ASP A 138 10.13 1.88 2.46
CA ASP A 138 11.32 2.52 1.95
C ASP A 138 12.58 2.14 2.75
N ASN A 139 13.72 2.77 2.41
CA ASN A 139 14.98 2.59 3.10
C ASN A 139 15.19 3.66 4.20
N GLY A 140 14.15 4.25 4.74
CA GLY A 140 14.24 5.24 5.82
C GLY A 140 15.02 4.72 7.04
N PRO A 141 15.71 5.59 7.78
CA PRO A 141 16.49 5.19 8.94
C PRO A 141 15.66 4.43 9.99
N GLN A 142 14.44 4.89 10.26
CA GLN A 142 13.51 4.28 11.20
C GLN A 142 13.04 2.89 10.74
N MET A 143 12.89 2.68 9.40
CA MET A 143 12.49 1.40 8.83
C MET A 143 13.63 0.36 8.89
N ARG A 144 14.86 0.82 8.77
CA ARG A 144 16.08 -0.01 8.81
C ARG A 144 16.72 -0.14 10.19
N SER A 145 16.14 0.49 11.21
CA SER A 145 16.69 0.47 12.56
C SER A 145 16.77 -0.97 13.10
N HIS A 146 17.73 -1.19 14.00
CA HIS A 146 17.86 -2.50 14.67
C HIS A 146 16.61 -2.81 15.49
N SER A 147 16.04 -1.81 16.17
CA SER A 147 14.83 -1.94 16.97
C SER A 147 13.63 -2.40 16.11
N THR A 148 13.36 -1.73 14.99
CA THR A 148 12.29 -2.13 14.07
C THR A 148 12.48 -3.57 13.56
N ARG A 149 13.72 -3.95 13.24
CA ARG A 149 14.02 -5.31 12.79
C ARG A 149 13.80 -6.34 13.90
N GLU A 150 14.26 -6.08 15.12
CA GLU A 150 14.06 -6.94 16.28
C GLU A 150 12.56 -7.13 16.57
N PHE A 151 11.83 -6.02 16.56
CA PHE A 151 10.38 -6.06 16.77
C PHE A 151 9.69 -6.91 15.70
N LEU A 152 9.89 -6.61 14.41
CA LEU A 152 9.23 -7.33 13.31
C LEU A 152 9.62 -8.81 13.29
N ALA A 153 10.88 -9.14 13.54
CA ALA A 153 11.31 -10.54 13.69
C ALA A 153 10.64 -11.22 14.90
N GLY A 154 10.44 -10.49 16.01
CA GLY A 154 9.76 -10.96 17.21
C GLY A 154 8.30 -11.32 16.95
N VAL A 155 7.63 -10.62 16.06
CA VAL A 155 6.25 -10.90 15.64
C VAL A 155 6.18 -11.66 14.29
N HIS A 156 7.26 -12.29 13.89
CA HIS A 156 7.39 -13.17 12.71
C HIS A 156 7.08 -12.50 11.36
N ILE A 157 7.36 -11.22 11.24
CA ILE A 157 7.18 -10.42 10.04
C ILE A 157 8.51 -10.29 9.29
N ALA A 158 8.53 -10.68 8.01
CA ALA A 158 9.66 -10.46 7.15
C ALA A 158 9.67 -9.02 6.62
N GLN A 159 10.86 -8.44 6.43
CA GLN A 159 11.03 -7.11 5.86
C GLN A 159 11.45 -7.16 4.40
N HIS A 160 10.83 -6.31 3.59
CA HIS A 160 11.24 -6.04 2.22
C HIS A 160 11.41 -4.54 2.01
N PHE A 161 12.59 -4.15 1.58
CA PHE A 161 12.89 -2.74 1.30
C PHE A 161 12.80 -2.49 -0.20
N GLY A 162 12.02 -1.49 -0.59
CA GLY A 162 11.98 -0.99 -1.96
C GLY A 162 13.37 -0.60 -2.45
N ARG A 163 13.60 -0.67 -3.76
CA ARG A 163 14.86 -0.25 -4.36
C ARG A 163 15.02 1.26 -4.22
N PRO A 164 16.21 1.75 -3.88
CA PRO A 164 16.47 3.19 -3.81
C PRO A 164 16.08 3.87 -5.14
N HIS A 165 15.37 4.98 -5.06
CA HIS A 165 14.93 5.79 -6.20
C HIS A 165 14.06 5.04 -7.24
N THR A 166 13.31 4.02 -6.82
CA THR A 166 12.37 3.29 -7.67
C THR A 166 10.93 3.50 -7.18
N PRO A 167 10.21 4.51 -7.68
CA PRO A 167 8.87 4.86 -7.19
C PRO A 167 7.86 3.72 -7.25
N THR A 168 8.04 2.79 -8.19
CA THR A 168 7.12 1.66 -8.38
C THR A 168 7.08 0.68 -7.22
N ASP A 169 8.14 0.62 -6.40
CA ASP A 169 8.23 -0.35 -5.31
C ASP A 169 7.45 0.12 -4.06
N GLN A 170 7.09 1.40 -4.01
CA GLN A 170 6.33 2.03 -2.92
C GLN A 170 5.01 2.65 -3.39
N ALA A 171 4.70 2.49 -4.68
CA ALA A 171 3.52 3.09 -5.30
C ALA A 171 2.21 2.86 -4.53
N TRP A 172 2.13 1.80 -3.73
CA TRP A 172 0.94 1.42 -2.97
C TRP A 172 0.64 2.40 -1.83
N ILE A 173 1.63 2.64 -0.96
CA ILE A 173 1.47 3.52 0.20
C ILE A 173 1.49 5.00 -0.22
N GLU A 174 2.31 5.36 -1.22
CA GLU A 174 2.31 6.70 -1.82
C GLU A 174 0.93 7.02 -2.44
N THR A 175 0.31 6.03 -3.09
CA THR A 175 -1.04 6.17 -3.65
C THR A 175 -2.09 6.37 -2.55
N LEU A 176 -1.97 5.66 -1.41
CA LEU A 176 -2.84 5.91 -0.25
C LEU A 176 -2.75 7.37 0.18
N PHE A 177 -1.53 7.87 0.45
CA PHE A 177 -1.36 9.25 0.90
C PHE A 177 -1.81 10.27 -0.13
N GLY A 178 -1.57 9.99 -1.43
CA GLY A 178 -2.08 10.81 -2.53
C GLY A 178 -3.60 10.91 -2.54
N HIS A 179 -4.30 9.80 -2.34
CA HIS A 179 -5.77 9.78 -2.22
C HIS A 179 -6.25 10.50 -0.96
N VAL A 180 -5.65 10.20 0.20
CA VAL A 180 -6.03 10.81 1.47
C VAL A 180 -5.91 12.32 1.42
N LYS A 181 -4.78 12.85 0.96
CA LYS A 181 -4.57 14.31 0.86
C LYS A 181 -5.36 14.95 -0.26
N GLY A 182 -5.57 14.25 -1.37
CA GLY A 182 -6.31 14.76 -2.53
C GLY A 182 -7.82 14.78 -2.34
N GLU A 183 -8.38 13.74 -1.74
CA GLU A 183 -9.84 13.60 -1.54
C GLU A 183 -10.31 14.27 -0.25
N TRP A 184 -9.43 14.39 0.77
CA TRP A 184 -9.69 15.07 2.05
C TRP A 184 -8.67 16.20 2.32
N PRO A 185 -8.61 17.25 1.47
CA PRO A 185 -7.59 18.32 1.57
C PRO A 185 -7.69 19.17 2.83
N HIS A 186 -8.77 19.08 3.59
CA HIS A 186 -8.93 19.76 4.88
C HIS A 186 -7.95 19.21 5.94
N LEU A 187 -7.52 17.94 5.85
CA LEU A 187 -6.53 17.35 6.74
C LEU A 187 -5.24 18.17 6.82
N GLU A 188 -4.79 18.70 5.69
CA GLU A 188 -3.58 19.54 5.63
C GLU A 188 -3.77 20.93 6.27
N LYS A 189 -5.00 21.31 6.60
CA LYS A 189 -5.34 22.60 7.22
C LYS A 189 -5.50 22.50 8.73
N ILE A 190 -5.65 21.33 9.29
CA ILE A 190 -5.80 21.06 10.72
C ILE A 190 -4.52 21.49 11.45
N VAL A 191 -4.69 22.17 12.57
CA VAL A 191 -3.59 22.69 13.40
C VAL A 191 -3.47 21.90 14.70
N ASP A 192 -4.59 21.52 15.29
CA ASP A 192 -4.61 20.74 16.53
C ASP A 192 -4.28 19.28 16.26
N PRO A 193 -3.31 18.67 16.99
CA PRO A 193 -2.94 17.28 16.79
C PRO A 193 -4.05 16.28 17.12
N GLY A 194 -4.88 16.56 18.13
CA GLY A 194 -5.99 15.68 18.51
C GLY A 194 -7.11 15.68 17.47
N ASP A 195 -7.42 16.86 16.91
CA ASP A 195 -8.36 16.98 15.81
C ASP A 195 -7.85 16.25 14.57
N LEU A 196 -6.54 16.30 14.30
CA LEU A 196 -5.93 15.58 13.18
C LEU A 196 -6.06 14.07 13.35
N GLU A 197 -5.77 13.54 14.54
CA GLU A 197 -5.88 12.12 14.84
C GLU A 197 -7.31 11.62 14.68
N ALA A 198 -8.28 12.31 15.28
CA ALA A 198 -9.70 11.98 15.18
C ALA A 198 -10.20 12.01 13.72
N GLU A 199 -9.78 13.02 12.96
CA GLU A 199 -10.20 13.14 11.57
C GLU A 199 -9.53 12.12 10.66
N LEU A 200 -8.26 11.75 10.91
CA LEU A 200 -7.59 10.67 10.19
C LEU A 200 -8.27 9.31 10.44
N ASP A 201 -8.73 9.05 11.65
CA ASP A 201 -9.49 7.84 11.95
C ASP A 201 -10.82 7.81 11.21
N HIS A 202 -11.55 8.95 11.19
CA HIS A 202 -12.77 9.07 10.41
C HIS A 202 -12.52 8.87 8.91
N VAL A 203 -11.50 9.48 8.36
CA VAL A 203 -11.12 9.33 6.95
C VAL A 203 -10.73 7.88 6.64
N ARG A 204 -9.99 7.21 7.53
CA ARG A 204 -9.64 5.80 7.38
C ARG A 204 -10.88 4.91 7.32
N GLU A 205 -11.88 5.18 8.16
CA GLU A 205 -13.16 4.47 8.14
C GLU A 205 -13.90 4.67 6.82
N GLN A 206 -14.00 5.92 6.34
CA GLN A 206 -14.61 6.24 5.04
C GLN A 206 -13.84 5.62 3.86
N TYR A 207 -12.51 5.64 3.91
CA TYR A 207 -11.64 5.04 2.91
C TYR A 207 -11.87 3.53 2.81
N ASN A 208 -11.99 2.83 3.94
CA ASN A 208 -12.13 1.38 3.99
C ASN A 208 -13.54 0.90 3.65
N SER A 209 -14.57 1.56 4.17
CA SER A 209 -15.96 1.05 4.13
C SER A 209 -16.81 1.66 3.01
N VAL A 210 -16.46 2.84 2.50
CA VAL A 210 -17.30 3.58 1.54
C VAL A 210 -16.62 3.80 0.20
N ARG A 211 -15.33 4.13 0.21
CA ARG A 211 -14.59 4.46 -1.01
C ARG A 211 -14.42 3.24 -1.92
N LEU A 212 -14.81 3.37 -3.19
CA LEU A 212 -14.63 2.33 -4.20
C LEU A 212 -13.25 2.47 -4.86
N HIS A 213 -12.49 1.39 -4.92
CA HIS A 213 -11.15 1.34 -5.50
C HIS A 213 -11.14 0.74 -6.90
N ALA A 214 -10.68 1.51 -7.89
CA ALA A 214 -10.57 1.04 -9.28
C ALA A 214 -9.61 -0.16 -9.42
N SER A 215 -8.49 -0.16 -8.69
CA SER A 215 -7.46 -1.22 -8.77
C SER A 215 -7.93 -2.58 -8.27
N ILE A 216 -9.01 -2.63 -7.49
CA ILE A 216 -9.65 -3.87 -7.00
C ILE A 216 -11.07 -4.05 -7.57
N GLY A 217 -11.35 -3.43 -8.73
CA GLY A 217 -12.62 -3.58 -9.44
C GLY A 217 -13.79 -2.84 -8.84
N TYR A 218 -13.56 -1.65 -8.28
CA TYR A 218 -14.57 -0.78 -7.69
C TYR A 218 -15.36 -1.41 -6.54
N VAL A 219 -14.70 -2.17 -5.70
CA VAL A 219 -15.21 -2.60 -4.39
C VAL A 219 -14.55 -1.77 -3.29
N THR A 220 -15.09 -1.82 -2.08
CA THR A 220 -14.45 -1.18 -0.93
C THR A 220 -13.27 -2.03 -0.45
N PRO A 221 -12.25 -1.43 0.18
CA PRO A 221 -11.17 -2.19 0.81
C PRO A 221 -11.66 -3.25 1.81
N ASP A 222 -12.67 -2.94 2.63
CA ASP A 222 -13.24 -3.88 3.58
C ASP A 222 -13.91 -5.08 2.87
N ASP A 223 -14.69 -4.82 1.80
CA ASP A 223 -15.30 -5.89 1.03
C ASP A 223 -14.27 -6.83 0.38
N GLU A 224 -13.18 -6.26 -0.14
CA GLU A 224 -12.09 -7.05 -0.70
C GLU A 224 -11.35 -7.83 0.38
N HIS A 225 -11.05 -7.19 1.51
CA HIS A 225 -10.32 -7.77 2.62
C HIS A 225 -11.05 -8.97 3.25
N GLU A 226 -12.37 -8.88 3.37
CA GLU A 226 -13.24 -9.92 3.91
C GLU A 226 -13.68 -10.96 2.85
N GLY A 227 -13.14 -10.88 1.63
CA GLY A 227 -13.41 -11.86 0.57
C GLY A 227 -14.77 -11.70 -0.12
N ARG A 228 -15.49 -10.60 0.10
CA ARG A 228 -16.78 -10.31 -0.56
C ARG A 228 -16.62 -9.74 -1.97
N GLY A 229 -15.43 -9.25 -2.32
CA GLY A 229 -15.16 -8.52 -3.56
C GLY A 229 -15.56 -9.27 -4.83
N ASP A 230 -15.27 -10.57 -4.94
CA ASP A 230 -15.61 -11.38 -6.11
C ASP A 230 -17.12 -11.50 -6.30
N ALA A 231 -17.88 -11.70 -5.23
CA ALA A 231 -19.34 -11.79 -5.29
C ALA A 231 -19.96 -10.47 -5.74
N ILE A 232 -19.46 -9.33 -5.24
CA ILE A 232 -19.91 -7.99 -5.63
C ILE A 232 -19.60 -7.72 -7.11
N ARG A 233 -18.37 -8.02 -7.55
CA ARG A 233 -17.98 -7.88 -8.97
C ARG A 233 -18.84 -8.75 -9.89
N LYS A 234 -19.13 -9.98 -9.47
CA LYS A 234 -20.01 -10.88 -10.22
C LYS A 234 -21.43 -10.33 -10.32
N ALA A 235 -22.04 -9.97 -9.19
CA ALA A 235 -23.40 -9.42 -9.17
C ALA A 235 -23.53 -8.17 -10.04
N ARG A 236 -22.51 -7.31 -10.08
CA ARG A 236 -22.47 -6.12 -10.93
C ARG A 236 -22.42 -6.48 -12.42
N ARG A 237 -21.60 -7.47 -12.81
CA ARG A 237 -21.56 -7.96 -14.20
C ARG A 237 -22.90 -8.53 -14.62
N ASP A 238 -23.48 -9.40 -13.80
CA ASP A 238 -24.77 -10.04 -14.08
C ASP A 238 -25.88 -8.99 -14.27
N GLY A 239 -25.91 -7.96 -13.38
CA GLY A 239 -26.87 -6.86 -13.49
C GLY A 239 -26.67 -5.99 -14.76
N LEU A 240 -25.43 -5.75 -15.17
CA LEU A 240 -25.15 -5.03 -16.42
C LEU A 240 -25.59 -5.82 -17.65
N ASP A 241 -25.37 -7.12 -17.67
CA ASP A 241 -25.80 -7.99 -18.76
C ASP A 241 -27.34 -8.08 -18.84
N GLN A 242 -28.02 -8.21 -17.72
CA GLN A 242 -29.47 -8.16 -17.64
C GLN A 242 -30.00 -6.82 -18.17
N ALA A 243 -29.49 -5.70 -17.69
CA ALA A 243 -29.93 -4.38 -18.17
C ALA A 243 -29.65 -4.15 -19.67
N ARG A 244 -28.56 -4.75 -20.19
CA ARG A 244 -28.28 -4.74 -21.64
C ARG A 244 -29.33 -5.53 -22.40
N GLN A 245 -29.69 -6.72 -21.94
CA GLN A 245 -30.70 -7.56 -22.58
C GLN A 245 -32.07 -6.88 -22.57
N GLU A 246 -32.50 -6.32 -21.46
CA GLU A 246 -33.75 -5.57 -21.35
C GLU A 246 -33.83 -4.40 -22.34
N ARG A 247 -32.71 -3.64 -22.49
CA ARG A 247 -32.66 -2.55 -23.51
C ARG A 247 -32.78 -3.07 -24.95
N LEU A 248 -32.14 -4.19 -25.25
CA LEU A 248 -32.23 -4.79 -26.57
C LEU A 248 -33.67 -5.28 -26.88
N ASP A 249 -34.33 -5.89 -25.91
CA ASP A 249 -35.71 -6.39 -26.07
C ASP A 249 -36.71 -5.23 -26.17
N HIS A 250 -36.50 -4.17 -25.39
CA HIS A 250 -37.30 -2.95 -25.56
C HIS A 250 -37.16 -2.35 -26.96
N HIS A 251 -35.93 -2.24 -27.47
CA HIS A 251 -35.67 -1.72 -28.82
C HIS A 251 -36.29 -2.58 -29.91
N ARG A 252 -36.26 -3.91 -29.78
CA ARG A 252 -36.93 -4.83 -30.76
C ARG A 252 -38.43 -4.64 -30.77
N ARG A 253 -39.06 -4.51 -29.58
CA ARG A 253 -40.52 -4.27 -29.47
C ARG A 253 -40.93 -2.91 -30.07
N SER A 254 -40.13 -1.86 -29.84
CA SER A 254 -40.43 -0.51 -30.36
C SER A 254 -40.23 -0.37 -31.86
N ARG A 255 -39.45 -1.26 -32.53
CA ARG A 255 -39.28 -1.27 -33.99
C ARG A 255 -40.23 -2.21 -34.72
N GLY A 256 -40.97 -3.06 -33.99
CA GLY A 256 -41.95 -3.97 -34.55
C GLY A 256 -43.40 -3.45 -34.53
N GLN A 257 -43.59 -2.21 -34.06
CA GLN A 257 -44.81 -1.43 -34.18
C GLN A 257 -44.62 -0.32 -35.23
#